data_3fce203dca4555c2f81af2f353a9b2be
#
_entry.id   3fce203dca4555c2f81af2f353a9b2be
#
_cell.length_a   1.000
_cell.length_b   1.000
_cell.length_c   1.000
_cell.angle_alpha   90.00
_cell.angle_beta   90.00
_cell.angle_gamma   90.00
#
_symmetry.space_group_name_H-M   'P 1'
#
loop_
_entity.id
_entity.type
_entity.pdbx_description
1 polymer ?
#
loop_
_entity_poly.entity_id
_entity_poly.type
_entity_poly.pdbx_seq_one_letter_code
_entity_poly.pdbx_strand_id
1 'polypeptide(L)'
;MLKTVCSITAVTLLTALNTFAASDTDALYQQHCATCHGSDRLGGMGPALLPENLKRLKKTKAANVISGGRVATQMPAFADRLDKEQVRSLVELIYTPLDAIPVWGEREIKSSHIVYQPELTRGDAKTTKPVYAADPLNLFLVVESGDHHVTVLDGDKLEPIHRFKSRFALHGG
;
A
#
# COMPACT_ATOMS: atom_id res chain seq x y z
N MET A 1 28.10 53.30 -42.30
CA MET A 1 27.21 53.63 -41.22
C MET A 1 26.98 52.41 -40.36
N LEU A 2 27.50 52.49 -39.16
CA LEU A 2 27.53 51.47 -38.08
C LEU A 2 26.23 51.54 -37.28
N LYS A 3 25.73 50.42 -36.81
CA LYS A 3 24.81 50.25 -35.64
C LYS A 3 23.93 49.01 -35.89
N THR A 4 23.68 48.06 -35.09
CA THR A 4 23.89 47.77 -33.69
C THR A 4 23.52 46.31 -33.51
N VAL A 5 24.41 45.49 -33.03
CA VAL A 5 24.08 44.13 -32.51
C VAL A 5 24.36 44.20 -31.02
N CYS A 6 23.31 44.18 -30.23
CA CYS A 6 23.45 44.04 -28.80
C CYS A 6 22.28 43.24 -28.23
N SER A 7 22.62 42.23 -27.47
CA SER A 7 21.90 41.60 -26.38
C SER A 7 20.65 40.76 -26.65
N ILE A 8 20.86 39.48 -26.81
CA ILE A 8 19.92 38.45 -26.21
C ILE A 8 20.80 37.25 -25.76
N THR A 9 21.40 37.32 -24.60
CA THR A 9 22.03 36.18 -23.94
C THR A 9 22.03 36.38 -22.43
N ALA A 10 20.88 36.25 -21.78
CA ALA A 10 20.84 36.19 -20.33
C ALA A 10 19.50 35.68 -19.73
N VAL A 11 18.85 34.63 -20.28
CA VAL A 11 17.61 34.11 -19.63
C VAL A 11 17.59 32.57 -19.47
N THR A 12 18.58 31.82 -19.94
CA THR A 12 18.48 30.34 -19.97
C THR A 12 19.18 29.60 -18.84
N LEU A 13 19.59 30.22 -17.75
CA LEU A 13 20.39 29.56 -16.71
C LEU A 13 19.69 29.28 -15.38
N LEU A 14 18.36 29.55 -15.24
CA LEU A 14 17.67 29.42 -13.96
C LEU A 14 16.76 28.19 -13.83
N THR A 15 16.54 27.40 -14.88
CA THR A 15 15.61 26.27 -14.83
C THR A 15 16.28 24.90 -14.57
N ALA A 16 17.57 24.83 -14.59
CA ALA A 16 18.30 23.55 -14.42
C ALA A 16 18.51 23.11 -12.95
N LEU A 17 18.35 24.01 -11.98
CA LEU A 17 18.60 23.71 -10.56
C LEU A 17 17.45 22.94 -9.87
N ASN A 18 16.23 23.06 -10.36
CA ASN A 18 15.08 22.40 -9.72
C ASN A 18 14.90 20.93 -10.11
N THR A 19 15.42 20.50 -11.26
CA THR A 19 15.32 19.10 -11.73
C THR A 19 16.26 18.15 -10.98
N PHE A 20 17.41 18.63 -10.54
CA PHE A 20 18.35 17.79 -9.77
C PHE A 20 17.86 17.48 -8.36
N ALA A 21 17.21 18.42 -7.69
CA ALA A 21 16.71 18.22 -6.33
C ALA A 21 15.53 17.23 -6.27
N ALA A 22 14.65 17.24 -7.26
CA ALA A 22 13.52 16.31 -7.33
C ALA A 22 13.99 14.86 -7.57
N SER A 23 14.93 14.63 -8.48
CA SER A 23 15.47 13.30 -8.77
C SER A 23 16.21 12.68 -7.57
N ASP A 24 16.87 13.50 -6.75
CA ASP A 24 17.58 13.05 -5.55
C ASP A 24 16.60 12.65 -4.44
N THR A 25 15.53 13.42 -4.24
CA THR A 25 14.52 13.13 -3.22
C THR A 25 13.73 11.85 -3.55
N ASP A 26 13.39 11.65 -4.83
CA ASP A 26 12.73 10.41 -5.27
C ASP A 26 13.64 9.20 -5.06
N ALA A 27 14.92 9.32 -5.37
CA ALA A 27 15.90 8.26 -5.11
C ALA A 27 16.00 7.92 -3.62
N LEU A 28 16.05 8.94 -2.73
CA LEU A 28 16.03 8.76 -1.29
C LEU A 28 14.74 8.05 -0.82
N TYR A 29 13.59 8.44 -1.37
CA TYR A 29 12.31 7.79 -1.06
C TYR A 29 12.33 6.31 -1.46
N GLN A 30 12.75 6.00 -2.69
CA GLN A 30 12.84 4.62 -3.17
C GLN A 30 13.78 3.77 -2.31
N GLN A 31 14.92 4.34 -1.92
CA GLN A 31 15.92 3.64 -1.12
C GLN A 31 15.48 3.35 0.31
N HIS A 32 14.79 4.28 0.96
CA HIS A 32 14.56 4.24 2.41
C HIS A 32 13.10 4.03 2.83
N CYS A 33 12.13 4.35 1.97
CA CYS A 33 10.72 4.41 2.34
C CYS A 33 9.84 3.42 1.55
N ALA A 34 10.15 3.21 0.26
CA ALA A 34 9.30 2.49 -0.68
C ALA A 34 9.02 1.05 -0.27
N THR A 35 9.98 0.35 0.35
CA THR A 35 9.81 -1.05 0.79
C THR A 35 8.61 -1.23 1.72
N CYS A 36 8.32 -0.23 2.58
CA CYS A 36 7.20 -0.27 3.49
C CYS A 36 5.99 0.52 3.00
N HIS A 37 6.22 1.67 2.35
CA HIS A 37 5.17 2.63 2.00
C HIS A 37 4.74 2.59 0.52
N GLY A 38 5.27 1.64 -0.26
CA GLY A 38 5.03 1.53 -1.70
C GLY A 38 5.88 2.50 -2.51
N SER A 39 6.30 2.07 -3.72
CA SER A 39 7.12 2.88 -4.65
C SER A 39 6.43 4.18 -5.07
N ASP A 40 5.12 4.16 -5.12
CA ASP A 40 4.20 5.23 -5.51
C ASP A 40 3.49 5.89 -4.33
N ARG A 41 3.94 5.63 -3.11
CA ARG A 41 3.39 6.16 -1.85
C ARG A 41 1.97 5.69 -1.51
N LEU A 42 1.45 4.68 -2.20
CA LEU A 42 0.09 4.17 -1.98
C LEU A 42 -0.04 3.23 -0.77
N GLY A 43 1.07 2.93 -0.10
CA GLY A 43 1.11 2.05 1.06
C GLY A 43 1.56 0.64 0.73
N GLY A 44 1.73 -0.15 1.78
CA GLY A 44 2.16 -1.55 1.76
C GLY A 44 2.08 -2.08 3.18
N MET A 45 3.19 -2.53 3.77
CA MET A 45 3.26 -2.81 5.21
C MET A 45 3.06 -1.55 6.06
N GLY A 46 3.54 -0.40 5.57
CA GLY A 46 3.28 0.92 6.13
C GLY A 46 2.08 1.59 5.46
N PRO A 47 1.51 2.62 6.11
CA PRO A 47 0.37 3.34 5.54
C PRO A 47 0.76 4.13 4.27
N ALA A 48 -0.25 4.47 3.45
CA ALA A 48 -0.05 5.39 2.34
C ALA A 48 0.47 6.76 2.81
N LEU A 49 1.41 7.33 2.06
CA LEU A 49 2.02 8.63 2.32
C LEU A 49 1.53 9.66 1.31
N LEU A 50 0.24 9.94 1.37
CA LEU A 50 -0.45 10.92 0.54
C LEU A 50 -1.03 12.04 1.40
N PRO A 51 -1.18 13.26 0.88
CA PRO A 51 -1.70 14.40 1.64
C PRO A 51 -3.03 14.09 2.35
N GLU A 52 -3.94 13.38 1.70
CA GLU A 52 -5.23 12.98 2.24
C GLU A 52 -5.13 11.99 3.41
N ASN A 53 -4.12 11.13 3.41
CA ASN A 53 -3.85 10.20 4.52
C ASN A 53 -3.13 10.91 5.67
N LEU A 54 -2.36 11.96 5.36
CA LEU A 54 -1.53 12.69 6.31
C LEU A 54 -2.23 13.91 6.91
N LYS A 55 -3.52 14.15 6.65
CA LYS A 55 -4.28 15.34 7.12
C LYS A 55 -4.09 15.68 8.60
N ARG A 56 -3.98 14.66 9.45
CA ARG A 56 -3.85 14.83 10.91
C ARG A 56 -2.40 14.98 11.38
N LEU A 57 -1.43 14.72 10.51
CA LEU A 57 -0.02 14.80 10.82
C LEU A 57 0.55 16.09 10.24
N LYS A 58 0.98 17.03 11.10
CA LYS A 58 1.64 18.25 10.63
C LYS A 58 3.03 17.93 10.08
N LYS A 59 3.51 18.67 9.06
CA LYS A 59 4.83 18.50 8.43
C LYS A 59 5.97 18.42 9.47
N THR A 60 5.93 19.29 10.48
CA THR A 60 6.93 19.28 11.58
C THR A 60 6.93 17.97 12.37
N LYS A 61 5.76 17.39 12.60
CA LYS A 61 5.65 16.08 13.26
C LYS A 61 6.06 14.93 12.33
N ALA A 62 5.78 15.04 11.03
CA ALA A 62 6.27 14.08 10.04
C ALA A 62 7.80 14.04 10.00
N ALA A 63 8.46 15.20 10.02
CA ALA A 63 9.92 15.28 10.11
C ALA A 63 10.46 14.56 11.36
N ASN A 64 9.82 14.77 12.52
CA ASN A 64 10.20 14.10 13.76
C ASN A 64 9.99 12.58 13.67
N VAL A 65 8.92 12.13 13.04
CA VAL A 65 8.64 10.68 12.82
C VAL A 65 9.69 10.07 11.90
N ILE A 66 10.07 10.73 10.82
CA ILE A 66 11.13 10.23 9.93
C ILE A 66 12.46 10.16 10.69
N SER A 67 12.84 11.23 11.37
CA SER A 67 14.12 11.27 12.09
C SER A 67 14.18 10.29 13.27
N GLY A 68 13.12 10.23 14.08
CA GLY A 68 13.12 9.49 15.35
C GLY A 68 12.44 8.12 15.29
N GLY A 69 11.82 7.76 14.17
CA GLY A 69 11.00 6.55 14.06
C GLY A 69 9.68 6.65 14.83
N ARG A 70 9.00 5.51 14.97
CA ARG A 70 7.78 5.37 15.77
C ARG A 70 7.90 4.22 16.75
N VAL A 71 7.85 4.55 18.02
CA VAL A 71 7.87 3.55 19.12
C VAL A 71 6.73 2.54 18.95
N ALA A 72 7.03 1.28 19.22
CA ALA A 72 6.10 0.15 19.09
C ALA A 72 5.55 -0.09 17.67
N THR A 73 6.29 0.36 16.64
CA THR A 73 6.00 0.06 15.24
C THR A 73 7.27 -0.39 14.50
N GLN A 74 7.12 -0.81 13.25
CA GLN A 74 8.25 -1.17 12.39
C GLN A 74 8.91 0.05 11.70
N MET A 75 8.43 1.27 11.94
CA MET A 75 9.02 2.50 11.39
C MET A 75 10.33 2.85 12.12
N PRO A 76 11.50 2.62 11.52
CA PRO A 76 12.78 2.89 12.17
C PRO A 76 13.09 4.40 12.19
N ALA A 77 14.07 4.79 13.01
CA ALA A 77 14.65 6.12 12.96
C ALA A 77 15.64 6.24 11.79
N PHE A 78 15.65 7.40 11.15
CA PHE A 78 16.54 7.70 10.02
C PHE A 78 17.55 8.83 10.29
N ALA A 79 17.60 9.37 11.52
CA ALA A 79 18.52 10.47 11.85
C ALA A 79 20.00 10.16 11.61
N ASP A 80 20.39 8.87 11.67
CA ASP A 80 21.76 8.43 11.43
C ASP A 80 22.09 8.24 9.93
N ARG A 81 21.07 8.29 9.05
CA ARG A 81 21.17 8.00 7.62
C ARG A 81 20.81 9.17 6.73
N LEU A 82 19.98 10.07 7.24
CA LEU A 82 19.44 11.22 6.52
C LEU A 82 19.75 12.50 7.31
N ASP A 83 20.27 13.48 6.62
CA ASP A 83 20.44 14.82 7.18
C ASP A 83 19.10 15.58 7.25
N LYS A 84 19.12 16.77 7.87
CA LYS A 84 17.91 17.58 8.06
C LYS A 84 17.30 18.06 6.76
N GLU A 85 18.12 18.30 5.74
CA GLU A 85 17.65 18.77 4.42
C GLU A 85 16.97 17.63 3.67
N GLN A 86 17.56 16.44 3.68
CA GLN A 86 16.97 15.23 3.10
C GLN A 86 15.63 14.87 3.77
N VAL A 87 15.56 14.96 5.10
CA VAL A 87 14.29 14.76 5.83
C VAL A 87 13.25 15.80 5.42
N ARG A 88 13.66 17.08 5.27
CA ARG A 88 12.75 18.14 4.82
C ARG A 88 12.23 17.88 3.40
N SER A 89 13.10 17.51 2.48
CA SER A 89 12.73 17.18 1.10
C SER A 89 11.77 15.99 1.04
N LEU A 90 12.01 14.94 1.81
CA LEU A 90 11.10 13.80 1.92
C LEU A 90 9.73 14.19 2.50
N VAL A 91 9.70 15.10 3.50
CA VAL A 91 8.44 15.63 4.01
C VAL A 91 7.69 16.40 2.92
N GLU A 92 8.36 17.25 2.16
CA GLU A 92 7.69 17.95 1.05
C GLU A 92 7.15 16.95 0.02
N LEU A 93 7.91 15.94 -0.34
CA LEU A 93 7.50 14.89 -1.28
C LEU A 93 6.20 14.20 -0.83
N ILE A 94 6.13 13.73 0.42
CA ILE A 94 4.95 12.98 0.91
C ILE A 94 3.70 13.86 1.10
N TYR A 95 3.85 15.18 1.16
CA TYR A 95 2.72 16.14 1.18
C TYR A 95 2.42 16.74 -0.20
N THR A 96 3.13 16.32 -1.24
CA THR A 96 2.81 16.68 -2.63
C THR A 96 1.79 15.66 -3.16
N PRO A 97 0.65 16.09 -3.73
CA PRO A 97 -0.30 15.19 -4.37
C PRO A 97 0.35 14.36 -5.48
N LEU A 98 -0.19 13.18 -5.73
CA LEU A 98 0.13 12.45 -6.96
C LEU A 98 -0.60 13.08 -8.14
N ASP A 99 0.00 13.03 -9.32
CA ASP A 99 -0.63 13.50 -10.56
C ASP A 99 -1.91 12.71 -10.88
N ALA A 100 -1.91 11.43 -10.55
CA ALA A 100 -3.07 10.56 -10.65
C ALA A 100 -3.10 9.56 -9.51
N ILE A 101 -4.23 9.49 -8.79
CA ILE A 101 -4.48 8.46 -7.78
C ILE A 101 -5.17 7.29 -8.50
N PRO A 102 -4.67 6.05 -8.38
CA PRO A 102 -5.32 4.89 -8.97
C PRO A 102 -6.77 4.77 -8.49
N VAL A 103 -7.66 4.54 -9.42
CA VAL A 103 -9.06 4.22 -9.13
C VAL A 103 -9.21 2.71 -9.11
N TRP A 104 -9.71 2.17 -8.00
CA TRP A 104 -9.99 0.76 -7.85
C TRP A 104 -11.49 0.53 -7.97
N GLY A 105 -11.91 0.14 -9.18
CA GLY A 105 -13.32 -0.11 -9.53
C GLY A 105 -13.54 -1.57 -9.92
N GLU A 106 -14.71 -1.83 -10.48
CA GLU A 106 -15.12 -3.18 -10.89
C GLU A 106 -14.15 -3.84 -11.89
N ARG A 107 -13.59 -3.05 -12.81
CA ARG A 107 -12.62 -3.53 -13.80
C ARG A 107 -11.34 -4.01 -13.12
N GLU A 108 -10.79 -3.23 -12.20
CA GLU A 108 -9.56 -3.53 -11.48
C GLU A 108 -9.76 -4.73 -10.55
N ILE A 109 -10.91 -4.82 -9.87
CA ILE A 109 -11.30 -5.96 -9.05
C ILE A 109 -11.35 -7.23 -9.89
N LYS A 110 -12.04 -7.19 -11.04
CA LYS A 110 -12.13 -8.35 -11.95
C LYS A 110 -10.78 -8.75 -12.51
N SER A 111 -9.93 -7.79 -12.87
CA SER A 111 -8.59 -8.07 -13.42
C SER A 111 -7.62 -8.64 -12.39
N SER A 112 -7.78 -8.31 -11.11
CA SER A 112 -6.96 -8.83 -10.02
C SER A 112 -7.46 -10.16 -9.45
N HIS A 113 -8.66 -10.59 -9.84
CA HIS A 113 -9.25 -11.82 -9.35
C HIS A 113 -8.51 -13.05 -9.92
N ILE A 114 -7.89 -13.82 -9.06
CA ILE A 114 -7.18 -15.05 -9.42
C ILE A 114 -8.08 -16.24 -9.09
N VAL A 115 -8.47 -16.99 -10.12
CA VAL A 115 -9.23 -18.23 -9.97
C VAL A 115 -8.27 -19.40 -10.07
N TYR A 116 -8.02 -20.07 -8.95
CA TYR A 116 -7.08 -21.19 -8.89
C TYR A 116 -7.66 -22.52 -9.42
N GLN A 117 -8.97 -22.67 -9.38
CA GLN A 117 -9.69 -23.87 -9.83
C GLN A 117 -10.88 -23.45 -10.70
N PRO A 118 -10.62 -23.01 -11.94
CA PRO A 118 -11.66 -22.47 -12.80
C PRO A 118 -12.72 -23.53 -13.17
N GLU A 119 -12.39 -24.81 -13.14
CA GLU A 119 -13.32 -25.91 -13.37
C GLU A 119 -14.40 -26.03 -12.29
N LEU A 120 -14.11 -25.63 -11.05
CA LEU A 120 -15.09 -25.62 -9.96
C LEU A 120 -16.02 -24.40 -9.99
N THR A 121 -15.60 -23.32 -10.67
CA THR A 121 -16.33 -22.05 -10.71
C THR A 121 -17.13 -21.87 -12.01
N ARG A 122 -16.84 -22.66 -13.06
CA ARG A 122 -17.66 -22.67 -14.27
C ARG A 122 -18.99 -23.30 -13.96
N GLY A 123 -20.05 -22.56 -14.11
CA GLY A 123 -21.43 -22.88 -13.74
C GLY A 123 -22.10 -24.10 -14.40
N ASP A 124 -21.31 -24.96 -15.04
CA ASP A 124 -21.68 -26.31 -15.43
C ASP A 124 -21.64 -27.30 -14.24
N ALA A 125 -21.21 -26.84 -13.06
CA ALA A 125 -21.55 -27.44 -11.80
C ALA A 125 -23.07 -27.33 -11.60
N LYS A 126 -23.84 -27.99 -12.46
CA LYS A 126 -25.24 -28.29 -12.22
C LYS A 126 -25.33 -28.79 -10.80
N THR A 127 -25.74 -27.90 -9.90
CA THR A 127 -26.23 -28.19 -8.56
C THR A 127 -25.71 -29.52 -8.03
N THR A 128 -24.41 -29.60 -7.75
CA THR A 128 -23.93 -30.65 -6.84
C THR A 128 -24.59 -30.34 -5.52
N LYS A 129 -25.49 -31.24 -5.10
CA LYS A 129 -26.03 -31.16 -3.75
C LYS A 129 -24.86 -31.04 -2.79
N PRO A 130 -24.95 -30.18 -1.79
CA PRO A 130 -23.92 -30.14 -0.74
C PRO A 130 -23.64 -31.54 -0.24
N VAL A 131 -22.37 -31.88 -0.05
CA VAL A 131 -21.95 -33.18 0.51
C VAL A 131 -22.16 -33.27 2.01
N TYR A 132 -22.66 -32.21 2.60
CA TYR A 132 -22.97 -32.08 4.02
C TYR A 132 -24.48 -31.91 4.23
N ALA A 133 -24.98 -32.27 5.43
CA ALA A 133 -26.37 -32.15 5.83
C ALA A 133 -26.53 -31.05 6.90
N ALA A 134 -26.39 -29.78 6.47
CA ALA A 134 -26.61 -28.60 7.30
C ALA A 134 -27.27 -27.51 6.48
N ASP A 135 -27.89 -26.53 7.13
CA ASP A 135 -28.42 -25.34 6.47
C ASP A 135 -27.26 -24.50 5.89
N PRO A 136 -27.16 -24.31 4.56
CA PRO A 136 -26.11 -23.51 3.95
C PRO A 136 -26.15 -22.04 4.35
N LEU A 137 -27.25 -21.53 4.87
CA LEU A 137 -27.38 -20.16 5.38
C LEU A 137 -26.99 -20.03 6.86
N ASN A 138 -26.75 -21.15 7.55
CA ASN A 138 -26.33 -21.16 8.96
C ASN A 138 -25.04 -21.97 9.16
N LEU A 139 -24.00 -21.61 8.40
CA LEU A 139 -22.65 -22.16 8.55
C LEU A 139 -21.73 -21.17 9.24
N PHE A 140 -20.92 -21.64 10.18
CA PHE A 140 -19.86 -20.86 10.79
C PHE A 140 -18.49 -21.26 10.27
N LEU A 141 -17.64 -20.26 10.01
CA LEU A 141 -16.22 -20.45 9.73
C LEU A 141 -15.42 -20.05 10.98
N VAL A 142 -14.83 -21.04 11.63
CA VAL A 142 -13.97 -20.84 12.79
C VAL A 142 -12.52 -20.80 12.33
N VAL A 143 -11.89 -19.64 12.44
CA VAL A 143 -10.48 -19.46 12.11
C VAL A 143 -9.64 -19.82 13.34
N GLU A 144 -8.90 -20.92 13.22
CA GLU A 144 -8.01 -21.42 14.27
C GLU A 144 -6.60 -20.87 14.03
N SER A 145 -6.38 -19.61 14.41
CA SER A 145 -5.11 -18.91 14.15
C SER A 145 -3.91 -19.52 14.87
N GLY A 146 -4.12 -20.27 15.95
CA GLY A 146 -3.05 -20.92 16.70
C GLY A 146 -2.41 -22.12 16.00
N ASP A 147 -3.18 -22.89 15.22
CA ASP A 147 -2.70 -24.05 14.48
C ASP A 147 -2.91 -23.98 12.97
N HIS A 148 -3.32 -22.80 12.48
CA HIS A 148 -3.45 -22.47 11.06
C HIS A 148 -4.46 -23.34 10.30
N HIS A 149 -5.62 -23.57 10.90
CA HIS A 149 -6.74 -24.29 10.28
C HIS A 149 -7.99 -23.41 10.22
N VAL A 150 -8.94 -23.85 9.43
CA VAL A 150 -10.31 -23.36 9.43
C VAL A 150 -11.24 -24.55 9.61
N THR A 151 -12.17 -24.42 10.57
CA THR A 151 -13.23 -25.40 10.77
C THR A 151 -14.57 -24.82 10.32
N VAL A 152 -15.29 -25.57 9.51
CA VAL A 152 -16.67 -25.26 9.12
C VAL A 152 -17.59 -26.00 10.10
N LEU A 153 -18.47 -25.26 10.77
CA LEU A 153 -19.46 -25.80 11.70
C LEU A 153 -20.87 -25.73 11.11
N ASP A 154 -21.68 -26.72 11.44
CA ASP A 154 -23.14 -26.66 11.38
C ASP A 154 -23.61 -25.70 12.46
N GLY A 155 -24.27 -24.59 12.09
CA GLY A 155 -24.71 -23.57 13.03
C GLY A 155 -25.90 -23.98 13.89
N ASP A 156 -26.68 -24.97 13.46
CA ASP A 156 -27.81 -25.48 14.22
C ASP A 156 -27.36 -26.47 15.32
N LYS A 157 -26.37 -27.29 15.00
CA LYS A 157 -25.88 -28.34 15.89
C LYS A 157 -24.60 -28.00 16.64
N LEU A 158 -23.88 -26.98 16.15
CA LEU A 158 -22.55 -26.58 16.62
C LEU A 158 -21.51 -27.72 16.48
N GLU A 159 -21.69 -28.56 15.47
CA GLU A 159 -20.81 -29.70 15.18
C GLU A 159 -19.90 -29.38 13.99
N PRO A 160 -18.64 -29.83 14.00
CA PRO A 160 -17.74 -29.65 12.87
C PRO A 160 -18.18 -30.48 11.66
N ILE A 161 -18.32 -29.84 10.51
CA ILE A 161 -18.59 -30.48 9.22
C ILE A 161 -17.28 -30.83 8.53
N HIS A 162 -16.34 -29.89 8.52
CA HIS A 162 -15.07 -30.04 7.84
C HIS A 162 -14.00 -29.15 8.47
N ARG A 163 -12.76 -29.62 8.44
CA ARG A 163 -11.59 -28.89 8.91
C ARG A 163 -10.48 -28.99 7.87
N PHE A 164 -9.89 -27.87 7.51
CA PHE A 164 -8.82 -27.81 6.52
C PHE A 164 -7.73 -26.85 6.93
N LYS A 165 -6.53 -27.07 6.41
CA LYS A 165 -5.36 -26.24 6.68
C LYS A 165 -5.49 -24.91 5.94
N SER A 166 -5.24 -23.82 6.66
CA SER A 166 -5.21 -22.45 6.12
C SER A 166 -3.78 -21.92 5.98
N ARG A 167 -3.65 -20.66 5.61
CA ARG A 167 -2.36 -19.96 5.60
C ARG A 167 -1.95 -19.57 7.01
N PHE A 168 -0.64 -19.34 7.18
CA PHE A 168 -0.07 -18.82 8.42
C PHE A 168 -0.75 -17.52 8.82
N ALA A 169 -1.09 -17.39 10.10
CA ALA A 169 -1.66 -16.20 10.72
C ALA A 169 -2.92 -15.64 10.02
N LEU A 170 -3.81 -16.51 9.54
CA LEU A 170 -5.12 -16.09 9.04
C LEU A 170 -5.94 -15.50 10.19
N HIS A 171 -6.36 -14.26 10.05
CA HIS A 171 -7.20 -13.53 11.00
C HIS A 171 -8.48 -13.08 10.29
N GLY A 172 -9.55 -13.81 10.51
CA GLY A 172 -10.82 -13.54 9.89
C GLY A 172 -10.90 -13.97 8.43
N GLY A 173 -12.08 -13.96 7.87
CA GLY A 173 -12.38 -14.23 6.47
C GLY A 173 -12.85 -12.98 5.75
#